data_9b940a4c23f521b8582eb8d476147424
#
_entry.id   9b940a4c23f521b8582eb8d476147424
#
_cell.length_a   1.000
_cell.length_b   1.000
_cell.length_c   1.000
_cell.angle_alpha   90.00
_cell.angle_beta   90.00
_cell.angle_gamma   90.00
#
_symmetry.space_group_name_H-M   'P 1'
#
loop_
_entity.id
_entity.type
_entity.pdbx_description
1 polymer ?
#
loop_
_entity_poly.entity_id
_entity_poly.type
_entity_poly.pdbx_seq_one_letter_code
_entity_poly.pdbx_strand_id
1 'polypeptide(L)'
;MNNRDNHQKKDDSHLNIDTNGKNTEVKALDDERRVKNLSPGMLVVKRFMRNRLAVVGVIIILAMFLFSFVGAWVSPYGETEVFRTTEKMEKEFAGVKTNDEYQYINAPDQELPSVAKTKLILAITKGESSFEAKDVTYDLLKEGNDFYRVGTKTQIGAFTVKDGKAEGADASVSEALSTALADGVSSFEAGETAYYFELDGNNGTLYTVEPITVATKNIFSTAAADTKLDYEFKFNAERAMNGTADSFTAGGKTYTIERTEGENGSVSAVFYDEAGAEYAAASRFSMNAIAEGVFLSGEFRTAAEAAIEANESQFEFTEEDGTQATYYVKRDDNQWIIKRTTETHVSSTFEGPSKEHLLGTDGNGMDMLTRLMYGGRISLMVGFVVVFAEVLIGVVLGGIAGYFGGWLDNLIMRLVDIFNCIPALPLFIIIGSIFDFIQLDPMVRVFALMLILSLVQWPAFARLVRGQILSLREQEFMIATEATGISVFRRIFVHLIPNVLPQVIVMATMSLGSTILFEATLSFLGIGVKYPLASWGYIINAVNDVYVLTNYWFAWIPAGILIILTVLGFNFIGDGLRDAFDPKMKR
;
A
#
# COMPACT_ATOMS: atom_id res chain seq x y z
N MET A 1 -4.49 -79.84 -78.54
CA MET A 1 -5.07 -81.07 -78.04
C MET A 1 -5.16 -80.96 -76.52
N ASN A 2 -6.34 -80.81 -76.07
CA ASN A 2 -7.10 -81.42 -74.92
C ASN A 2 -6.21 -81.76 -73.68
N ASN A 3 -6.50 -81.32 -72.49
CA ASN A 3 -7.74 -81.70 -71.76
C ASN A 3 -7.86 -80.89 -70.45
N ARG A 4 -9.04 -80.62 -70.13
CA ARG A 4 -9.65 -80.21 -68.92
C ARG A 4 -9.20 -80.98 -67.69
N ASP A 5 -9.11 -80.35 -66.54
CA ASP A 5 -9.63 -80.97 -65.33
C ASP A 5 -10.14 -79.90 -64.30
N ASN A 6 -11.39 -80.08 -64.03
CA ASN A 6 -12.20 -79.43 -63.03
C ASN A 6 -11.81 -79.92 -61.63
N HIS A 7 -11.46 -79.06 -60.69
CA HIS A 7 -11.54 -79.40 -59.29
C HIS A 7 -12.66 -78.60 -58.59
N GLN A 8 -13.72 -79.30 -58.30
CA GLN A 8 -14.85 -78.99 -57.47
C GLN A 8 -14.34 -78.59 -56.07
N LYS A 9 -14.70 -77.38 -55.62
CA LYS A 9 -14.70 -77.05 -54.20
C LYS A 9 -15.86 -77.77 -53.55
N LYS A 10 -15.59 -78.72 -52.65
CA LYS A 10 -16.54 -79.23 -51.67
C LYS A 10 -16.81 -78.18 -50.64
N ASP A 11 -18.07 -77.75 -50.59
CA ASP A 11 -18.66 -77.00 -49.54
C ASP A 11 -19.04 -77.94 -48.38
N ASP A 12 -18.18 -78.03 -47.34
CA ASP A 12 -18.52 -78.73 -46.11
C ASP A 12 -19.18 -77.76 -45.18
N SER A 13 -20.49 -77.56 -45.40
CA SER A 13 -21.36 -76.92 -44.43
C SER A 13 -21.79 -77.92 -43.35
N HIS A 14 -21.16 -77.95 -42.21
CA HIS A 14 -21.65 -78.69 -41.06
C HIS A 14 -22.86 -77.95 -40.47
N LEU A 15 -24.05 -78.42 -40.88
CA LEU A 15 -25.33 -78.04 -40.22
C LEU A 15 -25.50 -78.88 -38.92
N ASN A 16 -25.38 -78.32 -37.80
CA ASN A 16 -25.86 -78.88 -36.52
C ASN A 16 -27.35 -78.56 -36.37
N ILE A 17 -28.20 -79.56 -36.45
CA ILE A 17 -29.65 -79.43 -36.25
C ILE A 17 -29.89 -79.64 -34.75
N ASP A 18 -30.40 -78.61 -34.09
CA ASP A 18 -30.84 -78.67 -32.73
C ASP A 18 -32.19 -79.40 -32.63
N THR A 19 -32.46 -80.07 -31.51
CA THR A 19 -33.62 -80.93 -31.23
C THR A 19 -34.97 -80.24 -31.41
N ASN A 20 -35.00 -78.95 -31.78
CA ASN A 20 -36.24 -78.15 -32.02
C ASN A 20 -36.38 -77.63 -33.48
N GLY A 21 -35.65 -78.17 -34.44
CA GLY A 21 -35.89 -77.93 -35.87
C GLY A 21 -35.66 -76.50 -36.38
N LYS A 22 -34.87 -75.68 -35.66
CA LYS A 22 -34.46 -74.35 -36.13
C LYS A 22 -33.03 -74.39 -36.59
N ASN A 23 -32.79 -74.05 -37.89
CA ASN A 23 -31.47 -73.82 -38.44
C ASN A 23 -30.76 -72.69 -37.70
N THR A 24 -29.83 -73.02 -36.82
CA THR A 24 -28.89 -72.04 -36.22
C THR A 24 -27.63 -72.09 -37.05
N GLU A 25 -27.34 -71.07 -37.85
CA GLU A 25 -26.00 -70.86 -38.46
C GLU A 25 -24.97 -70.82 -37.34
N VAL A 26 -24.09 -71.81 -37.28
CA VAL A 26 -22.89 -71.77 -36.46
C VAL A 26 -21.99 -70.74 -37.08
N LYS A 27 -21.96 -69.55 -36.49
CA LYS A 27 -21.04 -68.50 -36.90
C LYS A 27 -19.61 -68.95 -36.63
N ALA A 28 -18.84 -69.19 -37.71
CA ALA A 28 -17.44 -69.54 -37.62
C ALA A 28 -16.70 -68.55 -36.75
N LEU A 29 -15.82 -69.05 -35.85
CA LEU A 29 -15.01 -68.24 -34.93
C LEU A 29 -14.01 -67.34 -35.65
N ASP A 30 -13.78 -67.53 -36.97
CA ASP A 30 -12.82 -66.85 -37.83
C ASP A 30 -13.44 -65.80 -38.77
N ASP A 31 -14.57 -65.19 -38.44
CA ASP A 31 -15.11 -64.13 -39.29
C ASP A 31 -14.25 -62.85 -39.14
N GLU A 32 -13.25 -62.68 -40.01
CA GLU A 32 -12.36 -61.52 -40.10
C GLU A 32 -13.09 -60.19 -40.22
N ARG A 33 -14.36 -60.16 -40.58
CA ARG A 33 -15.22 -58.96 -40.64
C ARG A 33 -15.63 -58.43 -39.28
N ARG A 34 -15.40 -59.18 -38.18
CA ARG A 34 -15.82 -58.78 -36.82
C ARG A 34 -14.73 -58.12 -36.00
N VAL A 35 -13.48 -58.26 -36.37
CA VAL A 35 -12.38 -57.63 -35.69
C VAL A 35 -12.09 -56.31 -36.39
N LYS A 36 -12.69 -55.21 -35.94
CA LYS A 36 -12.23 -53.86 -36.28
C LYS A 36 -10.80 -53.77 -35.74
N ASN A 37 -9.79 -53.85 -36.63
CA ASN A 37 -8.41 -53.57 -36.28
C ASN A 37 -8.32 -52.08 -35.89
N LEU A 38 -8.43 -51.80 -34.59
CA LEU A 38 -8.23 -50.47 -34.04
C LEU A 38 -6.75 -50.15 -34.05
N SER A 39 -6.37 -48.94 -34.49
CA SER A 39 -4.98 -48.51 -34.38
C SER A 39 -4.52 -48.54 -32.90
N PRO A 40 -3.24 -48.76 -32.61
CA PRO A 40 -2.74 -48.81 -31.23
C PRO A 40 -3.17 -47.61 -30.39
N GLY A 41 -3.19 -46.38 -30.95
CA GLY A 41 -3.64 -45.19 -30.29
C GLY A 41 -5.13 -45.21 -29.94
N MET A 42 -6.00 -45.74 -30.85
CA MET A 42 -7.44 -45.89 -30.61
C MET A 42 -7.73 -46.89 -29.48
N LEU A 43 -6.90 -47.94 -29.35
CA LEU A 43 -7.00 -48.89 -28.23
C LEU A 43 -6.67 -48.24 -26.90
N VAL A 44 -5.65 -47.38 -26.84
CA VAL A 44 -5.30 -46.61 -25.65
C VAL A 44 -6.44 -45.69 -25.25
N VAL A 45 -6.97 -44.90 -26.21
CA VAL A 45 -8.13 -44.02 -25.95
C VAL A 45 -9.34 -44.80 -25.42
N LYS A 46 -9.68 -45.94 -26.03
CA LYS A 46 -10.80 -46.77 -25.59
C LYS A 46 -10.59 -47.34 -24.18
N ARG A 47 -9.37 -47.75 -23.83
CA ARG A 47 -9.05 -48.21 -22.45
C ARG A 47 -9.12 -47.08 -21.45
N PHE A 48 -8.56 -45.90 -21.78
CA PHE A 48 -8.60 -44.71 -20.98
C PHE A 48 -10.05 -44.30 -20.65
N MET A 49 -10.92 -44.21 -21.65
CA MET A 49 -12.33 -43.86 -21.49
C MET A 49 -13.16 -44.88 -20.67
N ARG A 50 -12.63 -46.11 -20.48
CA ARG A 50 -13.27 -47.10 -19.58
C ARG A 50 -12.91 -46.89 -18.12
N ASN A 51 -11.83 -46.16 -17.82
CA ASN A 51 -11.46 -45.82 -16.46
C ASN A 51 -12.28 -44.62 -16.01
N ARG A 52 -13.24 -44.86 -15.09
CA ARG A 52 -14.17 -43.81 -14.60
C ARG A 52 -13.43 -42.66 -13.93
N LEU A 53 -12.39 -42.94 -13.15
CA LEU A 53 -11.60 -41.90 -12.46
C LEU A 53 -10.86 -41.02 -13.46
N ALA A 54 -10.27 -41.62 -14.54
CA ALA A 54 -9.62 -40.86 -15.59
C ALA A 54 -10.61 -39.88 -16.29
N VAL A 55 -11.82 -40.34 -16.57
CA VAL A 55 -12.87 -39.50 -17.18
C VAL A 55 -13.26 -38.35 -16.23
N VAL A 56 -13.43 -38.64 -14.93
CA VAL A 56 -13.67 -37.60 -13.92
C VAL A 56 -12.51 -36.60 -13.89
N GLY A 57 -11.26 -37.07 -13.95
CA GLY A 57 -10.09 -36.19 -14.03
C GLY A 57 -10.13 -35.26 -15.23
N VAL A 58 -10.48 -35.78 -16.43
CA VAL A 58 -10.63 -34.96 -17.64
C VAL A 58 -11.73 -33.89 -17.47
N ILE A 59 -12.87 -34.27 -16.90
CA ILE A 59 -13.97 -33.32 -16.64
C ILE A 59 -13.52 -32.21 -15.68
N ILE A 60 -12.82 -32.56 -14.61
CA ILE A 60 -12.30 -31.57 -13.65
C ILE A 60 -11.33 -30.62 -14.35
N ILE A 61 -10.35 -31.13 -15.07
CA ILE A 61 -9.35 -30.28 -15.75
C ILE A 61 -10.01 -29.41 -16.81
N LEU A 62 -10.94 -29.94 -17.59
CA LEU A 62 -11.70 -29.16 -18.57
C LEU A 62 -12.49 -28.03 -17.88
N ALA A 63 -13.14 -28.33 -16.76
CA ALA A 63 -13.86 -27.32 -15.96
C ALA A 63 -12.89 -26.24 -15.44
N MET A 64 -11.68 -26.62 -14.96
CA MET A 64 -10.67 -25.65 -14.52
C MET A 64 -10.19 -24.74 -15.67
N PHE A 65 -9.99 -25.30 -16.86
CA PHE A 65 -9.65 -24.52 -18.06
C PHE A 65 -10.79 -23.56 -18.45
N LEU A 66 -12.02 -24.04 -18.51
CA LEU A 66 -13.17 -23.20 -18.81
C LEU A 66 -13.33 -22.08 -17.77
N PHE A 67 -13.23 -22.42 -16.50
CA PHE A 67 -13.29 -21.44 -15.41
C PHE A 67 -12.20 -20.37 -15.56
N SER A 68 -10.95 -20.76 -15.77
CA SER A 68 -9.83 -19.84 -15.79
C SER A 68 -9.73 -19.00 -17.06
N PHE A 69 -10.01 -19.58 -18.24
CA PHE A 69 -9.83 -18.89 -19.52
C PHE A 69 -11.13 -18.26 -20.04
N VAL A 70 -12.23 -19.00 -20.00
CA VAL A 70 -13.52 -18.48 -20.48
C VAL A 70 -14.18 -17.64 -19.40
N GLY A 71 -14.16 -18.07 -18.13
CA GLY A 71 -14.72 -17.34 -17.00
C GLY A 71 -14.13 -15.93 -16.88
N ALA A 72 -12.81 -15.80 -17.02
CA ALA A 72 -12.16 -14.50 -16.99
C ALA A 72 -12.52 -13.57 -18.17
N TRP A 73 -13.02 -14.11 -19.29
CA TRP A 73 -13.58 -13.29 -20.39
C TRP A 73 -15.01 -12.84 -20.11
N VAL A 74 -15.75 -13.63 -19.34
CA VAL A 74 -17.15 -13.35 -18.99
C VAL A 74 -17.25 -12.49 -17.74
N SER A 75 -16.21 -12.43 -16.93
CA SER A 75 -16.17 -11.56 -15.75
C SER A 75 -16.43 -10.10 -16.15
N PRO A 76 -17.34 -9.39 -15.46
CA PRO A 76 -17.57 -7.97 -15.69
C PRO A 76 -16.43 -7.10 -15.19
N TYR A 77 -15.51 -7.65 -14.39
CA TYR A 77 -14.43 -6.92 -13.73
C TYR A 77 -13.06 -7.23 -14.34
N GLY A 78 -12.17 -6.24 -14.32
CA GLY A 78 -10.78 -6.38 -14.75
C GLY A 78 -9.91 -7.14 -13.74
N GLU A 79 -8.78 -7.70 -14.21
CA GLU A 79 -7.84 -8.45 -13.35
C GLU A 79 -7.28 -7.61 -12.20
N THR A 80 -7.04 -6.32 -12.45
CA THR A 80 -6.38 -5.38 -11.52
C THR A 80 -7.31 -4.26 -11.06
N GLU A 81 -8.61 -4.41 -11.26
CA GLU A 81 -9.60 -3.42 -10.87
C GLU A 81 -9.79 -3.43 -9.36
N VAL A 82 -9.54 -2.25 -8.75
CA VAL A 82 -9.66 -2.05 -7.30
C VAL A 82 -10.95 -1.29 -7.00
N PHE A 83 -11.81 -1.89 -6.20
CA PHE A 83 -13.05 -1.26 -5.74
C PHE A 83 -12.77 -0.40 -4.52
N ARG A 84 -13.39 0.79 -4.49
CA ARG A 84 -13.23 1.77 -3.43
C ARG A 84 -14.58 2.23 -2.96
N THR A 85 -14.73 2.27 -1.65
CA THR A 85 -15.91 2.86 -0.99
C THR A 85 -15.52 4.24 -0.48
N THR A 86 -16.45 5.19 -0.56
CA THR A 86 -16.25 6.51 0.03
C THR A 86 -16.68 6.44 1.48
N GLU A 87 -15.74 6.59 2.39
CA GLU A 87 -16.01 6.69 3.82
C GLU A 87 -15.78 8.11 4.31
N LYS A 88 -16.68 8.57 5.19
CA LYS A 88 -16.50 9.82 5.92
C LYS A 88 -15.65 9.53 7.14
N MET A 89 -14.43 10.06 7.14
CA MET A 89 -13.49 9.90 8.25
C MET A 89 -13.22 11.25 8.90
N GLU A 90 -13.22 11.28 10.23
CA GLU A 90 -12.72 12.42 10.98
C GLU A 90 -11.20 12.38 10.97
N LYS A 91 -10.58 13.35 10.31
CA LYS A 91 -9.13 13.54 10.33
C LYS A 91 -8.76 14.70 11.23
N GLU A 92 -7.64 14.57 11.92
CA GLU A 92 -7.06 15.67 12.68
C GLU A 92 -6.65 16.80 11.74
N PHE A 93 -7.15 18.00 12.02
CA PHE A 93 -6.95 19.18 11.20
C PHE A 93 -5.99 20.17 11.86
N ALA A 94 -6.24 20.51 13.13
CA ALA A 94 -5.40 21.42 13.89
C ALA A 94 -5.31 21.02 15.37
N GLY A 95 -4.16 21.33 15.97
CA GLY A 95 -3.94 21.23 17.41
C GLY A 95 -3.91 22.62 18.04
N VAL A 96 -4.63 22.80 19.14
CA VAL A 96 -4.74 24.08 19.84
C VAL A 96 -4.29 23.93 21.28
N LYS A 97 -3.46 24.88 21.75
CA LYS A 97 -3.00 24.95 23.14
C LYS A 97 -3.14 26.38 23.66
N THR A 98 -3.57 26.55 24.90
CA THR A 98 -3.50 27.85 25.55
C THR A 98 -2.06 28.20 25.91
N ASN A 99 -1.63 29.41 25.59
CA ASN A 99 -0.34 29.94 26.01
C ASN A 99 -0.47 30.71 27.31
N ASP A 100 0.10 30.19 28.38
CA ASP A 100 0.15 30.83 29.70
C ASP A 100 1.53 31.47 29.99
N GLU A 101 2.50 31.25 29.08
CA GLU A 101 3.84 31.77 29.23
C GLU A 101 4.03 33.12 28.52
N TYR A 102 4.81 34.01 29.14
CA TYR A 102 5.14 35.27 28.48
C TYR A 102 6.09 35.08 27.32
N GLN A 103 5.70 35.60 26.15
CA GLN A 103 6.52 35.78 24.97
C GLN A 103 7.28 37.12 25.07
N TYR A 104 8.50 37.14 24.59
CA TYR A 104 9.36 38.34 24.66
C TYR A 104 9.61 38.87 23.26
N ILE A 105 9.15 40.07 22.99
CA ILE A 105 9.34 40.77 21.72
C ILE A 105 10.42 41.83 21.95
N ASN A 106 11.65 41.55 21.52
CA ASN A 106 12.78 42.43 21.77
C ASN A 106 12.80 43.62 20.81
N ALA A 107 13.15 44.81 21.36
CA ALA A 107 13.42 45.98 20.55
C ALA A 107 14.66 45.74 19.64
N PRO A 108 14.81 46.46 18.53
CA PRO A 108 15.97 46.33 17.64
C PRO A 108 17.27 46.42 18.43
N ASP A 109 18.19 45.49 18.18
CA ASP A 109 19.51 45.40 18.81
C ASP A 109 19.52 45.23 20.35
N GLN A 110 18.34 44.94 20.95
CA GLN A 110 18.21 44.69 22.38
C GLN A 110 17.81 43.25 22.68
N GLU A 111 18.32 42.70 23.80
CA GLU A 111 17.91 41.37 24.27
C GLU A 111 17.83 41.37 25.82
N LEU A 112 16.70 40.87 26.32
CA LEU A 112 16.52 40.72 27.78
C LEU A 112 17.25 39.43 28.23
N PRO A 113 18.26 39.53 29.16
CA PRO A 113 18.96 38.37 29.66
C PRO A 113 18.06 37.33 30.32
N SER A 114 18.38 36.02 30.23
CA SER A 114 17.54 34.95 30.79
C SER A 114 17.27 35.10 32.29
N VAL A 115 18.25 35.62 33.07
CA VAL A 115 18.07 35.89 34.50
C VAL A 115 17.07 37.03 34.71
N ALA A 116 17.07 38.05 33.84
CA ALA A 116 16.12 39.13 33.89
C ALA A 116 14.68 38.65 33.53
N LYS A 117 14.52 37.73 32.58
CA LYS A 117 13.22 37.12 32.25
C LYS A 117 12.60 36.44 33.46
N THR A 118 13.37 35.69 34.26
CA THR A 118 12.86 35.02 35.48
C THR A 118 12.44 36.04 36.54
N LYS A 119 13.24 37.10 36.72
CA LYS A 119 12.92 38.16 37.69
C LYS A 119 11.71 39.01 37.25
N LEU A 120 11.54 39.23 35.95
CA LEU A 120 10.41 39.91 35.36
C LEU A 120 9.09 39.17 35.71
N ILE A 121 9.04 37.85 35.53
CA ILE A 121 7.86 37.04 35.88
C ILE A 121 7.54 37.21 37.38
N LEU A 122 8.56 37.20 38.24
CA LEU A 122 8.39 37.38 39.67
C LEU A 122 7.85 38.79 40.01
N ALA A 123 8.39 39.82 39.34
CA ALA A 123 7.94 41.20 39.52
C ALA A 123 6.48 41.38 39.06
N ILE A 124 6.12 40.82 37.90
CA ILE A 124 4.71 40.82 37.43
C ILE A 124 3.80 40.13 38.44
N THR A 125 4.21 38.98 38.96
CA THR A 125 3.39 38.21 39.92
C THR A 125 3.19 38.96 41.24
N LYS A 126 4.21 39.76 41.66
CA LYS A 126 4.15 40.60 42.88
C LYS A 126 3.51 41.98 42.66
N GLY A 127 3.28 42.39 41.42
CA GLY A 127 2.80 43.70 41.06
C GLY A 127 3.85 44.81 41.27
N GLU A 128 5.14 44.49 41.19
CA GLU A 128 6.26 45.45 41.30
C GLU A 128 6.40 46.24 39.99
N SER A 129 6.72 47.51 40.06
CA SER A 129 6.94 48.39 38.90
C SER A 129 8.38 48.42 38.37
N SER A 130 9.31 47.76 39.07
CA SER A 130 10.68 47.60 38.65
C SER A 130 11.33 46.35 39.26
N PHE A 131 12.40 45.87 38.66
CA PHE A 131 13.18 44.74 39.18
C PHE A 131 14.65 44.90 38.82
N GLU A 132 15.54 44.32 39.63
CA GLU A 132 16.98 44.38 39.41
C GLU A 132 17.53 43.04 38.96
N ALA A 133 18.31 43.04 37.87
CA ALA A 133 19.02 41.84 37.38
C ALA A 133 20.38 42.23 36.84
N LYS A 134 21.45 41.59 37.35
CA LYS A 134 22.86 41.85 36.95
C LYS A 134 23.26 43.34 37.07
N ASP A 135 22.94 43.94 38.21
CA ASP A 135 23.27 45.34 38.51
C ASP A 135 22.59 46.36 37.56
N VAL A 136 21.58 45.96 36.83
CA VAL A 136 20.73 46.82 36.00
C VAL A 136 19.31 46.82 36.56
N THR A 137 18.77 48.01 36.80
CA THR A 137 17.37 48.19 37.18
C THR A 137 16.52 48.29 35.91
N TYR A 138 15.55 47.43 35.81
CA TYR A 138 14.57 47.39 34.71
C TYR A 138 13.23 47.94 35.24
N ASP A 139 12.65 48.82 34.51
CA ASP A 139 11.33 49.36 34.79
C ASP A 139 10.27 48.58 34.04
N LEU A 140 9.19 48.29 34.72
CA LEU A 140 8.07 47.51 34.24
C LEU A 140 6.83 48.40 34.11
N LEU A 141 6.41 48.64 32.89
CA LEU A 141 5.26 49.46 32.57
C LEU A 141 4.12 48.59 32.09
N LYS A 142 3.03 48.57 32.81
CA LYS A 142 1.84 47.84 32.39
C LYS A 142 1.09 48.64 31.33
N GLU A 143 1.06 48.14 30.09
CA GLU A 143 0.40 48.76 28.93
C GLU A 143 -1.00 48.20 28.68
N GLY A 144 -1.28 46.97 29.18
CA GLY A 144 -2.56 46.30 28.99
C GLY A 144 -2.73 45.06 29.86
N ASN A 145 -3.72 44.24 29.53
CA ASN A 145 -3.92 42.96 30.19
C ASN A 145 -2.87 41.96 29.74
N ASP A 146 -2.05 41.44 30.68
CA ASP A 146 -0.89 40.57 30.40
C ASP A 146 0.08 41.15 29.35
N PHE A 147 0.13 42.51 29.23
CA PHE A 147 0.98 43.23 28.30
C PHE A 147 1.83 44.25 29.04
N TYR A 148 3.15 44.05 29.00
CA TYR A 148 4.10 44.84 29.78
C TYR A 148 5.25 45.30 28.89
N ARG A 149 5.62 46.59 28.97
CA ARG A 149 6.85 47.14 28.40
C ARG A 149 7.94 47.09 29.47
N VAL A 150 9.09 46.58 29.10
CA VAL A 150 10.27 46.48 29.94
C VAL A 150 11.38 47.36 29.34
N GLY A 151 11.94 48.23 30.12
CA GLY A 151 13.00 49.11 29.67
C GLY A 151 13.79 49.73 30.83
N THR A 152 14.63 50.70 30.53
CA THR A 152 15.34 51.50 31.53
C THR A 152 14.86 52.94 31.52
N LYS A 153 14.44 53.46 32.68
CA LYS A 153 14.01 54.85 32.81
C LYS A 153 15.22 55.77 32.87
N THR A 154 15.20 56.83 32.08
CA THR A 154 16.16 57.94 32.15
C THR A 154 15.43 59.20 32.55
N GLN A 155 15.82 59.80 33.66
CA GLN A 155 15.27 61.07 34.11
C GLN A 155 15.70 62.17 33.12
N ILE A 156 14.74 62.90 32.58
CA ILE A 156 14.98 63.97 31.61
C ILE A 156 14.60 65.34 32.15
N GLY A 157 13.80 65.40 33.21
CA GLY A 157 13.42 66.67 33.79
C GLY A 157 12.59 66.53 35.07
N ALA A 158 12.32 67.66 35.67
CA ALA A 158 11.39 67.76 36.80
C ALA A 158 10.41 68.89 36.51
N PHE A 159 9.24 68.81 37.06
CA PHE A 159 8.17 69.81 36.91
C PHE A 159 7.36 69.94 38.19
N THR A 160 6.59 71.02 38.29
CA THR A 160 5.68 71.22 39.43
C THR A 160 4.27 71.33 38.91
N VAL A 161 3.32 70.65 39.56
CA VAL A 161 1.89 70.77 39.24
C VAL A 161 1.30 71.96 39.96
N LYS A 162 0.77 72.93 39.19
CA LYS A 162 0.11 74.09 39.69
C LYS A 162 -1.16 74.36 38.89
N ASP A 163 -2.29 74.46 39.54
CA ASP A 163 -3.60 74.65 38.91
C ASP A 163 -3.91 73.59 37.80
N GLY A 164 -3.42 72.31 37.96
CA GLY A 164 -3.60 71.22 36.99
C GLY A 164 -2.68 71.28 35.76
N LYS A 165 -1.69 72.17 35.74
CA LYS A 165 -0.73 72.32 34.65
C LYS A 165 0.68 71.98 35.12
N ALA A 166 1.50 71.50 34.26
CA ALA A 166 2.92 71.18 34.49
C ALA A 166 3.75 72.44 34.24
N GLU A 167 4.26 73.10 35.33
CA GLU A 167 5.21 74.21 35.23
C GLU A 167 6.65 73.71 35.38
N GLY A 168 7.57 74.19 34.51
CA GLY A 168 8.98 73.84 34.55
C GLY A 168 9.39 72.67 33.67
N ALA A 169 8.44 72.02 33.00
CA ALA A 169 8.73 71.00 31.95
C ALA A 169 9.20 71.71 30.66
N ASP A 170 9.91 70.96 29.80
CA ASP A 170 10.31 71.43 28.49
C ASP A 170 9.07 71.82 27.66
N ALA A 171 9.17 72.92 26.91
CA ALA A 171 8.07 73.45 26.13
C ALA A 171 7.52 72.45 25.10
N SER A 172 8.36 71.54 24.59
CA SER A 172 7.97 70.50 23.62
C SER A 172 7.03 69.43 24.21
N VAL A 173 7.05 69.23 25.51
CA VAL A 173 6.28 68.18 26.20
C VAL A 173 5.22 68.73 27.19
N SER A 174 5.27 70.03 27.51
CA SER A 174 4.49 70.66 28.54
C SER A 174 2.99 70.57 28.30
N GLU A 175 2.54 70.71 27.08
CA GLU A 175 1.11 70.61 26.70
C GLU A 175 0.59 69.18 26.83
N ALA A 176 1.30 68.21 26.26
CA ALA A 176 0.96 66.80 26.34
C ALA A 176 1.00 66.28 27.79
N LEU A 177 1.99 66.70 28.58
CA LEU A 177 2.09 66.39 29.98
C LEU A 177 0.93 66.99 30.80
N SER A 178 0.51 68.20 30.49
CA SER A 178 -0.64 68.81 31.18
C SER A 178 -1.95 68.12 30.84
N THR A 179 -2.09 67.63 29.61
CA THR A 179 -3.24 66.83 29.19
C THR A 179 -3.25 65.48 29.93
N ALA A 180 -2.09 64.78 29.98
CA ALA A 180 -1.95 63.51 30.68
C ALA A 180 -2.24 63.63 32.19
N LEU A 181 -1.86 64.77 32.83
CA LEU A 181 -2.18 65.06 34.18
C LEU A 181 -3.72 65.28 34.42
N ALA A 182 -4.38 65.93 33.48
CA ALA A 182 -5.81 66.11 33.51
C ALA A 182 -6.58 64.81 33.31
N ASP A 183 -6.08 63.93 32.48
CA ASP A 183 -6.68 62.63 32.19
C ASP A 183 -6.34 61.57 33.26
N GLY A 184 -5.47 61.92 34.23
CA GLY A 184 -5.09 61.04 35.33
C GLY A 184 -4.21 59.83 34.88
N VAL A 185 -3.55 59.93 33.74
CA VAL A 185 -2.61 58.90 33.24
C VAL A 185 -1.19 59.27 33.63
N SER A 186 -0.32 58.25 33.80
CA SER A 186 1.09 58.43 34.19
C SER A 186 2.06 58.44 33.01
N SER A 187 1.57 58.36 31.78
CA SER A 187 2.36 58.35 30.55
C SER A 187 1.67 59.14 29.44
N PHE A 188 2.45 59.68 28.51
CA PHE A 188 1.99 60.38 27.30
C PHE A 188 3.01 60.27 26.19
N GLU A 189 2.60 60.55 24.98
CA GLU A 189 3.47 60.62 23.82
C GLU A 189 3.62 62.06 23.34
N ALA A 190 4.82 62.45 22.99
CA ALA A 190 5.09 63.72 22.34
C ALA A 190 6.10 63.49 21.20
N GLY A 191 5.62 63.63 19.94
CA GLY A 191 6.33 63.16 18.77
C GLY A 191 6.43 61.65 18.77
N GLU A 192 7.63 61.09 18.53
CA GLU A 192 7.88 59.64 18.50
C GLU A 192 8.36 59.09 19.87
N THR A 193 8.39 59.95 20.91
CA THR A 193 8.95 59.58 22.23
C THR A 193 7.84 59.42 23.26
N ALA A 194 7.83 58.28 23.96
CA ALA A 194 6.97 58.03 25.09
C ALA A 194 7.61 58.58 26.39
N TYR A 195 6.85 59.36 27.11
CA TYR A 195 7.23 59.97 28.36
C TYR A 195 6.39 59.40 29.51
N TYR A 196 7.03 59.27 30.66
CA TYR A 196 6.45 58.80 31.90
C TYR A 196 6.71 59.81 32.98
N PHE A 197 5.83 59.97 33.93
CA PHE A 197 6.07 60.84 35.04
C PHE A 197 5.60 60.21 36.35
N GLU A 198 6.31 60.56 37.41
CA GLU A 198 5.97 60.19 38.78
C GLU A 198 5.70 61.47 39.58
N LEU A 199 4.65 61.44 40.41
CA LEU A 199 4.29 62.57 41.26
C LEU A 199 4.60 62.25 42.71
N ASP A 200 5.29 63.19 43.40
CA ASP A 200 5.45 63.24 44.84
C ASP A 200 4.84 64.53 45.32
N GLY A 201 3.58 64.48 45.76
CA GLY A 201 2.79 65.66 46.04
C GLY A 201 2.57 66.50 44.77
N ASN A 202 3.02 67.75 44.80
CA ASN A 202 2.95 68.66 43.67
C ASN A 202 4.20 68.65 42.77
N ASN A 203 5.25 67.89 43.15
CA ASN A 203 6.46 67.78 42.35
C ASN A 203 6.38 66.56 41.47
N GLY A 204 6.70 66.75 40.22
CA GLY A 204 6.77 65.63 39.24
C GLY A 204 8.16 65.43 38.67
N THR A 205 8.52 64.20 38.44
CA THR A 205 9.74 63.83 37.73
C THR A 205 9.37 63.21 36.39
N LEU A 206 9.97 63.71 35.33
CA LEU A 206 9.73 63.26 33.97
C LEU A 206 10.82 62.30 33.50
N TYR A 207 10.41 61.20 32.90
CA TYR A 207 11.32 60.14 32.40
C TYR A 207 11.00 59.82 30.95
N THR A 208 12.03 59.40 30.23
CA THR A 208 11.88 58.60 29.03
C THR A 208 12.20 57.14 29.37
N VAL A 209 11.61 56.19 28.69
CA VAL A 209 11.92 54.77 28.83
C VAL A 209 12.47 54.27 27.53
N GLU A 210 13.74 53.84 27.56
CA GLU A 210 14.34 53.13 26.43
C GLU A 210 13.81 51.71 26.45
N PRO A 211 13.06 51.28 25.39
CA PRO A 211 12.42 49.96 25.38
C PRO A 211 13.49 48.87 25.12
N ILE A 212 13.50 47.81 25.91
CA ILE A 212 14.33 46.64 25.75
C ILE A 212 13.52 45.49 25.20
N THR A 213 12.37 45.24 25.79
CA THR A 213 11.46 44.16 25.33
C THR A 213 10.05 44.43 25.75
N VAL A 214 9.13 43.75 25.09
CA VAL A 214 7.75 43.66 25.48
C VAL A 214 7.43 42.24 25.91
N ALA A 215 6.75 42.06 27.01
CA ALA A 215 6.28 40.78 27.50
C ALA A 215 4.76 40.68 27.31
N THR A 216 4.32 39.71 26.55
CA THR A 216 2.91 39.42 26.29
C THR A 216 2.64 37.94 26.35
N LYS A 217 1.41 37.53 26.64
CA LYS A 217 1.00 36.12 26.50
C LYS A 217 0.42 35.81 25.12
N ASN A 218 0.18 36.81 24.29
CA ASN A 218 -0.33 36.60 22.96
C ASN A 218 0.76 36.04 22.05
N ILE A 219 0.34 35.13 21.17
CA ILE A 219 1.16 34.55 20.11
C ILE A 219 0.75 35.18 18.79
N PHE A 220 1.72 35.71 18.06
CA PHE A 220 1.52 36.27 16.73
C PHE A 220 1.74 35.18 15.66
N SER A 221 0.80 35.08 14.73
CA SER A 221 0.90 34.26 13.52
C SER A 221 0.75 35.14 12.28
N THR A 222 1.36 34.74 11.19
CA THR A 222 1.35 35.48 9.90
C THR A 222 0.45 34.79 8.89
N ALA A 223 -0.22 35.57 8.04
CA ALA A 223 -1.03 35.06 6.95
C ALA A 223 -0.21 34.41 5.82
N ALA A 224 1.07 34.76 5.70
CA ALA A 224 2.00 34.15 4.74
C ALA A 224 3.27 33.67 5.42
N ALA A 225 3.78 32.50 5.04
CA ALA A 225 4.95 31.86 5.67
C ALA A 225 6.22 32.71 5.65
N ASP A 226 6.38 33.56 4.63
CA ASP A 226 7.59 34.40 4.45
C ASP A 226 7.47 35.78 5.15
N THR A 227 6.34 36.08 5.78
CA THR A 227 6.13 37.39 6.44
C THR A 227 6.80 37.38 7.80
N LYS A 228 7.65 38.37 8.05
CA LYS A 228 8.28 38.61 9.36
C LYS A 228 7.66 39.83 10.03
N LEU A 229 7.09 39.62 11.19
CA LEU A 229 6.54 40.72 12.02
C LEU A 229 7.68 41.29 12.85
N ASP A 230 7.95 42.59 12.68
CA ASP A 230 8.96 43.31 13.42
C ASP A 230 8.44 43.74 14.84
N TYR A 231 9.33 44.38 15.59
CA TYR A 231 9.02 44.85 16.92
C TYR A 231 7.91 45.92 16.89
N GLU A 232 7.99 46.89 15.98
CA GLU A 232 7.07 48.00 15.87
C GLU A 232 5.65 47.52 15.56
N PHE A 233 5.50 46.59 14.62
CA PHE A 233 4.21 45.97 14.32
C PHE A 233 3.61 45.29 15.55
N LYS A 234 4.37 44.39 16.19
CA LYS A 234 3.88 43.59 17.33
C LYS A 234 3.52 44.46 18.53
N PHE A 235 4.31 45.51 18.79
CA PHE A 235 4.06 46.42 19.87
C PHE A 235 2.81 47.26 19.63
N ASN A 236 2.65 47.86 18.43
CA ASN A 236 1.49 48.65 18.09
C ASN A 236 0.22 47.81 17.96
N ALA A 237 0.33 46.56 17.48
CA ALA A 237 -0.76 45.59 17.47
C ALA A 237 -1.26 45.27 18.88
N GLU A 238 -0.34 44.98 19.84
CA GLU A 238 -0.72 44.74 21.24
C GLU A 238 -1.38 45.96 21.87
N ARG A 239 -0.88 47.17 21.61
CA ARG A 239 -1.54 48.40 22.07
C ARG A 239 -2.91 48.57 21.48
N ALA A 240 -3.05 48.32 20.17
CA ALA A 240 -4.35 48.36 19.50
C ALA A 240 -5.31 47.31 20.06
N MET A 241 -4.86 46.08 20.33
CA MET A 241 -5.67 45.01 20.95
C MET A 241 -6.20 45.41 22.34
N ASN A 242 -5.38 46.05 23.15
CA ASN A 242 -5.73 46.49 24.51
C ASN A 242 -6.43 47.84 24.54
N GLY A 243 -6.48 48.58 23.42
CA GLY A 243 -7.10 49.90 23.28
C GLY A 243 -8.42 49.87 22.52
N THR A 244 -8.87 51.05 22.08
CA THR A 244 -10.11 51.25 21.32
C THR A 244 -9.86 51.65 19.85
N ALA A 245 -8.60 51.74 19.43
CA ALA A 245 -8.23 52.20 18.09
C ALA A 245 -8.51 51.09 17.06
N ASP A 246 -9.24 51.37 15.98
CA ASP A 246 -9.57 50.40 14.92
C ASP A 246 -8.47 50.26 13.85
N SER A 247 -7.35 50.99 14.01
CA SER A 247 -6.18 50.90 13.15
C SER A 247 -4.92 51.39 13.86
N PHE A 248 -3.77 50.98 13.37
CA PHE A 248 -2.46 51.44 13.81
C PHE A 248 -1.48 51.51 12.63
N THR A 249 -0.36 52.19 12.80
CA THR A 249 0.73 52.25 11.81
C THR A 249 1.96 51.52 12.33
N ALA A 250 2.64 50.80 11.44
CA ALA A 250 3.93 50.19 11.70
C ALA A 250 4.73 50.11 10.39
N GLY A 251 6.02 50.45 10.44
CA GLY A 251 6.89 50.47 9.24
C GLY A 251 6.37 51.36 8.12
N GLY A 252 5.63 52.44 8.45
CA GLY A 252 5.04 53.39 7.50
C GLY A 252 3.82 52.86 6.75
N LYS A 253 3.25 51.72 7.15
CA LYS A 253 1.99 51.13 6.62
C LYS A 253 0.91 51.19 7.68
N THR A 254 -0.35 51.30 7.24
CA THR A 254 -1.51 51.31 8.10
C THR A 254 -2.18 49.93 8.11
N TYR A 255 -2.51 49.45 9.30
CA TYR A 255 -3.16 48.17 9.49
C TYR A 255 -4.49 48.41 10.22
N THR A 256 -5.54 47.69 9.76
CA THR A 256 -6.82 47.67 10.47
C THR A 256 -6.91 46.44 11.37
N ILE A 257 -7.64 46.52 12.46
CA ILE A 257 -7.75 45.46 13.46
C ILE A 257 -9.22 45.08 13.65
N GLU A 258 -9.47 43.77 13.64
CA GLU A 258 -10.72 43.17 14.02
C GLU A 258 -10.50 42.39 15.33
N ARG A 259 -11.19 42.78 16.40
CA ARG A 259 -11.05 42.22 17.75
C ARG A 259 -12.20 41.28 18.07
N THR A 260 -11.87 40.18 18.75
CA THR A 260 -12.83 39.27 19.35
C THR A 260 -12.53 39.15 20.83
N GLU A 261 -13.50 39.47 21.68
CA GLU A 261 -13.38 39.31 23.13
C GLU A 261 -13.94 37.97 23.56
N GLY A 262 -13.10 37.15 24.22
CA GLY A 262 -13.50 35.88 24.79
C GLY A 262 -14.19 36.03 26.15
N GLU A 263 -14.91 34.99 26.58
CA GLU A 263 -15.65 35.00 27.87
C GLU A 263 -14.76 35.23 29.10
N ASN A 264 -13.47 34.90 29.01
CA ASN A 264 -12.49 35.09 30.09
C ASN A 264 -11.78 36.45 30.06
N GLY A 265 -12.24 37.38 29.22
CA GLY A 265 -11.60 38.68 29.01
C GLY A 265 -10.28 38.57 28.21
N SER A 266 -10.05 37.47 27.55
CA SER A 266 -9.00 37.35 26.54
C SER A 266 -9.39 38.12 25.29
N VAL A 267 -8.41 38.73 24.62
CA VAL A 267 -8.64 39.44 23.35
C VAL A 267 -7.83 38.75 22.31
N SER A 268 -8.47 38.29 21.26
CA SER A 268 -7.83 37.85 20.01
C SER A 268 -8.09 38.89 18.92
N ALA A 269 -7.18 38.98 17.96
CA ALA A 269 -7.31 39.96 16.87
C ALA A 269 -6.76 39.46 15.57
N VAL A 270 -7.40 39.86 14.48
CA VAL A 270 -6.90 39.70 13.10
C VAL A 270 -6.54 41.09 12.57
N PHE A 271 -5.42 41.17 11.90
CA PHE A 271 -4.86 42.40 11.34
C PHE A 271 -4.88 42.34 9.83
N TYR A 272 -5.43 43.36 9.20
CA TYR A 272 -5.54 43.47 7.76
C TYR A 272 -4.64 44.60 7.23
N ASP A 273 -4.06 44.41 6.07
CA ASP A 273 -3.26 45.42 5.40
C ASP A 273 -4.13 46.51 4.72
N GLU A 274 -3.50 47.48 4.08
CA GLU A 274 -4.17 48.58 3.35
C GLU A 274 -5.05 48.09 2.19
N ALA A 275 -4.81 46.87 1.66
CA ALA A 275 -5.62 46.26 0.62
C ALA A 275 -6.81 45.47 1.18
N GLY A 276 -6.93 45.35 2.51
CA GLY A 276 -7.94 44.56 3.19
C GLY A 276 -7.65 43.06 3.20
N ALA A 277 -6.39 42.65 2.89
CA ALA A 277 -5.97 41.26 3.00
C ALA A 277 -5.46 40.96 4.42
N GLU A 278 -5.76 39.76 4.93
CA GLU A 278 -5.22 39.29 6.20
C GLU A 278 -3.70 39.34 6.19
N TYR A 279 -3.10 40.03 7.18
CA TYR A 279 -1.65 40.16 7.33
C TYR A 279 -1.10 39.34 8.49
N ALA A 280 -1.75 39.36 9.64
CA ALA A 280 -1.37 38.63 10.84
C ALA A 280 -2.56 38.42 11.76
N ALA A 281 -2.42 37.52 12.73
CA ALA A 281 -3.35 37.36 13.85
C ALA A 281 -2.59 37.21 15.15
N ALA A 282 -3.22 37.60 16.27
CA ALA A 282 -2.66 37.48 17.62
C ALA A 282 -3.72 36.96 18.58
N SER A 283 -3.38 35.96 19.38
CA SER A 283 -4.23 35.41 20.42
C SER A 283 -3.44 34.69 21.51
N ARG A 284 -4.12 34.34 22.62
CA ARG A 284 -3.53 33.49 23.67
C ARG A 284 -3.44 32.01 23.29
N PHE A 285 -4.00 31.61 22.14
CA PHE A 285 -3.98 30.24 21.69
C PHE A 285 -2.86 30.01 20.68
N SER A 286 -2.06 28.96 20.91
CA SER A 286 -1.15 28.44 19.91
C SER A 286 -1.89 27.41 19.07
N MET A 287 -2.10 27.70 17.80
CA MET A 287 -2.79 26.81 16.87
C MET A 287 -1.86 26.40 15.75
N ASN A 288 -1.66 25.08 15.60
CA ASN A 288 -0.81 24.50 14.58
C ASN A 288 -1.62 23.57 13.70
N ALA A 289 -1.44 23.64 12.36
CA ALA A 289 -2.00 22.67 11.46
C ALA A 289 -1.35 21.30 11.69
N ILE A 290 -2.16 20.23 11.76
CA ILE A 290 -1.72 18.83 11.82
C ILE A 290 -1.76 18.23 10.42
N ALA A 291 -2.78 18.59 9.63
CA ALA A 291 -2.89 18.14 8.25
C ALA A 291 -1.85 18.81 7.35
N GLU A 292 -1.18 18.01 6.50
CA GLU A 292 -0.18 18.52 5.56
C GLU A 292 -0.80 19.46 4.53
N GLY A 293 -0.10 20.58 4.25
CA GLY A 293 -0.50 21.55 3.24
C GLY A 293 -1.68 22.45 3.63
N VAL A 294 -2.13 22.40 4.90
CA VAL A 294 -3.20 23.25 5.39
C VAL A 294 -2.63 24.51 5.99
N PHE A 295 -3.15 25.66 5.54
CA PHE A 295 -2.95 26.96 6.16
C PHE A 295 -4.17 27.31 7.02
N LEU A 296 -3.94 27.77 8.24
CA LEU A 296 -5.00 28.18 9.16
C LEU A 296 -5.14 29.70 9.10
N SER A 297 -6.19 30.18 8.43
CA SER A 297 -6.50 31.61 8.36
C SER A 297 -6.81 32.19 9.76
N GLY A 298 -6.67 33.51 9.93
CA GLY A 298 -7.00 34.18 11.17
C GLY A 298 -8.48 34.06 11.53
N GLU A 299 -9.35 34.11 10.52
CA GLU A 299 -10.78 33.89 10.69
C GLU A 299 -11.09 32.49 11.22
N PHE A 300 -10.43 31.46 10.67
CA PHE A 300 -10.56 30.08 11.19
C PHE A 300 -10.07 29.98 12.63
N ARG A 301 -8.92 30.60 12.94
CA ARG A 301 -8.36 30.61 14.29
C ARG A 301 -9.34 31.25 15.28
N THR A 302 -9.91 32.42 14.94
CA THR A 302 -10.89 33.10 15.77
C THR A 302 -12.16 32.28 15.98
N ALA A 303 -12.70 31.65 14.94
CA ALA A 303 -13.86 30.77 15.04
C ALA A 303 -13.60 29.56 15.96
N ALA A 304 -12.42 28.93 15.79
CA ALA A 304 -12.02 27.80 16.61
C ALA A 304 -11.80 28.18 18.08
N GLU A 305 -11.19 29.33 18.34
CA GLU A 305 -11.00 29.88 19.71
C GLU A 305 -12.33 30.17 20.37
N ALA A 306 -13.25 30.83 19.68
CA ALA A 306 -14.59 31.08 20.17
C ALA A 306 -15.33 29.77 20.54
N ALA A 307 -15.26 28.77 19.71
CA ALA A 307 -15.85 27.45 19.98
C ALA A 307 -15.21 26.76 21.20
N ILE A 308 -13.87 26.86 21.36
CA ILE A 308 -13.15 26.32 22.52
C ILE A 308 -13.55 27.03 23.80
N GLU A 309 -13.62 28.36 23.81
CA GLU A 309 -14.00 29.15 24.96
C GLU A 309 -15.47 28.94 25.39
N ALA A 310 -16.37 28.81 24.39
CA ALA A 310 -17.77 28.45 24.61
C ALA A 310 -17.98 26.97 24.98
N ASN A 311 -16.90 26.18 25.04
CA ASN A 311 -16.91 24.72 25.26
C ASN A 311 -17.87 23.99 24.32
N GLU A 312 -17.92 24.44 23.05
CA GLU A 312 -18.68 23.78 22.00
C GLU A 312 -17.92 22.56 21.47
N SER A 313 -18.65 21.51 21.13
CA SER A 313 -18.05 20.27 20.56
C SER A 313 -17.84 20.31 19.06
N GLN A 314 -18.41 21.31 18.38
CA GLN A 314 -18.30 21.51 16.93
C GLN A 314 -18.61 22.96 16.56
N PHE A 315 -18.06 23.41 15.42
CA PHE A 315 -18.39 24.68 14.78
C PHE A 315 -18.42 24.54 13.27
N GLU A 316 -19.14 25.43 12.60
CA GLU A 316 -19.18 25.51 11.15
C GLU A 316 -18.28 26.65 10.68
N PHE A 317 -17.51 26.39 9.61
CA PHE A 317 -16.64 27.39 9.01
C PHE A 317 -16.74 27.31 7.49
N THR A 318 -16.78 28.46 6.84
CA THR A 318 -16.78 28.58 5.37
C THR A 318 -15.34 28.73 4.89
N GLU A 319 -14.87 27.78 4.12
CA GLU A 319 -13.50 27.78 3.59
C GLU A 319 -13.32 28.80 2.46
N GLU A 320 -12.08 29.07 2.07
CA GLU A 320 -11.75 30.04 1.00
C GLU A 320 -12.40 29.70 -0.35
N ASP A 321 -12.67 28.42 -0.59
CA ASP A 321 -13.36 27.92 -1.79
C ASP A 321 -14.89 28.08 -1.74
N GLY A 322 -15.42 28.62 -0.62
CA GLY A 322 -16.85 28.79 -0.39
C GLY A 322 -17.55 27.54 0.16
N THR A 323 -16.83 26.47 0.43
CA THR A 323 -17.39 25.24 1.00
C THR A 323 -17.64 25.41 2.50
N GLN A 324 -18.85 25.10 2.95
CA GLN A 324 -19.18 25.06 4.37
C GLN A 324 -18.78 23.71 4.96
N ALA A 325 -17.88 23.71 5.94
CA ALA A 325 -17.38 22.51 6.60
C ALA A 325 -17.67 22.53 8.10
N THR A 326 -17.99 21.37 8.65
CA THR A 326 -18.17 21.18 10.09
C THR A 326 -16.86 20.67 10.70
N TYR A 327 -16.41 21.36 11.73
CA TYR A 327 -15.22 21.03 12.51
C TYR A 327 -15.61 20.57 13.90
N TYR A 328 -14.99 19.50 14.38
CA TYR A 328 -15.25 18.92 15.69
C TYR A 328 -14.11 19.25 16.64
N VAL A 329 -14.43 19.78 17.80
CA VAL A 329 -13.47 20.14 18.85
C VAL A 329 -13.44 19.05 19.90
N LYS A 330 -12.30 18.40 20.05
CA LYS A 330 -12.10 17.36 21.07
C LYS A 330 -11.00 17.77 22.02
N ARG A 331 -11.29 17.81 23.32
CA ARG A 331 -10.26 18.04 24.34
C ARG A 331 -9.44 16.76 24.55
N ASP A 332 -8.12 16.94 24.56
CA ASP A 332 -7.15 15.88 24.80
C ASP A 332 -6.11 16.40 25.82
N ASP A 333 -6.26 16.01 27.07
CA ASP A 333 -5.51 16.52 28.23
C ASP A 333 -5.46 18.06 28.31
N ASN A 334 -4.30 18.66 28.01
CA ASN A 334 -4.04 20.11 28.06
C ASN A 334 -4.12 20.76 26.66
N GLN A 335 -4.68 20.08 25.68
CA GLN A 335 -4.83 20.61 24.33
C GLN A 335 -6.19 20.25 23.75
N TRP A 336 -6.58 20.96 22.69
CA TRP A 336 -7.74 20.62 21.87
C TRP A 336 -7.25 20.12 20.52
N ILE A 337 -7.89 19.10 20.00
CA ILE A 337 -7.69 18.61 18.64
C ILE A 337 -8.94 18.96 17.84
N ILE A 338 -8.75 19.75 16.81
CA ILE A 338 -9.80 20.08 15.86
C ILE A 338 -9.74 19.04 14.76
N LYS A 339 -10.87 18.38 14.48
CA LYS A 339 -11.03 17.38 13.45
C LYS A 339 -11.98 17.86 12.38
N ARG A 340 -11.71 17.47 11.14
CA ARG A 340 -12.59 17.71 10.00
C ARG A 340 -13.08 16.39 9.43
N THR A 341 -14.37 16.31 9.08
CA THR A 341 -14.89 15.19 8.30
C THR A 341 -14.41 15.32 6.85
N THR A 342 -13.64 14.36 6.41
CA THR A 342 -13.16 14.29 5.02
C THR A 342 -13.69 13.02 4.38
N GLU A 343 -14.19 13.11 3.16
CA GLU A 343 -14.51 11.95 2.36
C GLU A 343 -13.20 11.34 1.85
N THR A 344 -12.95 10.12 2.25
CA THR A 344 -11.74 9.38 1.84
C THR A 344 -12.19 8.15 1.06
N HIS A 345 -11.59 7.93 -0.11
CA HIS A 345 -11.77 6.70 -0.85
C HIS A 345 -10.93 5.60 -0.21
N VAL A 346 -11.58 4.71 0.50
CA VAL A 346 -10.96 3.54 1.12
C VAL A 346 -11.17 2.34 0.22
N SER A 347 -10.13 1.54 0.00
CA SER A 347 -10.29 0.28 -0.75
C SER A 347 -11.21 -0.67 0.00
N SER A 348 -12.17 -1.25 -0.70
CA SER A 348 -13.16 -2.22 -0.18
C SER A 348 -12.50 -3.57 0.14
N THR A 349 -11.64 -3.60 1.16
CA THR A 349 -10.85 -4.78 1.51
C THR A 349 -11.67 -5.80 2.28
N PHE A 350 -11.58 -7.08 1.88
CA PHE A 350 -12.25 -8.21 2.52
C PHE A 350 -13.76 -8.02 2.73
N GLU A 351 -14.44 -7.33 1.81
CA GLU A 351 -15.90 -7.30 1.81
C GLU A 351 -16.46 -8.71 1.57
N GLY A 352 -17.47 -9.07 2.36
CA GLY A 352 -18.09 -10.39 2.26
C GLY A 352 -18.80 -10.64 0.93
N PRO A 353 -19.13 -11.91 0.61
CA PRO A 353 -19.90 -12.23 -0.59
C PRO A 353 -21.19 -11.43 -0.71
N SER A 354 -21.41 -10.81 -1.86
CA SER A 354 -22.53 -9.94 -2.19
C SER A 354 -23.07 -10.20 -3.60
N LYS A 355 -24.09 -9.46 -4.02
CA LYS A 355 -24.59 -9.54 -5.41
C LYS A 355 -23.60 -8.92 -6.41
N GLU A 356 -22.85 -7.93 -5.99
CA GLU A 356 -21.82 -7.27 -6.79
C GLU A 356 -20.54 -8.12 -6.81
N HIS A 357 -20.12 -8.64 -5.66
CA HIS A 357 -18.95 -9.48 -5.50
C HIS A 357 -19.36 -10.86 -4.97
N LEU A 358 -19.58 -11.83 -5.89
CA LEU A 358 -20.12 -13.16 -5.54
C LEU A 358 -19.30 -13.92 -4.48
N LEU A 359 -17.97 -13.73 -4.48
CA LEU A 359 -17.05 -14.28 -3.48
C LEU A 359 -16.37 -13.18 -2.66
N GLY A 360 -16.95 -11.97 -2.62
CA GLY A 360 -16.38 -10.85 -1.91
C GLY A 360 -15.14 -10.25 -2.59
N THR A 361 -14.38 -9.46 -1.83
CA THR A 361 -13.14 -8.81 -2.30
C THR A 361 -11.92 -9.35 -1.57
N ASP A 362 -10.73 -9.18 -2.18
CA ASP A 362 -9.45 -9.53 -1.55
C ASP A 362 -8.91 -8.40 -0.66
N GLY A 363 -7.72 -8.61 -0.05
CA GLY A 363 -7.06 -7.61 0.78
C GLY A 363 -6.61 -6.34 0.05
N ASN A 364 -6.71 -6.30 -1.28
CA ASN A 364 -6.41 -5.14 -2.10
C ASN A 364 -7.68 -4.46 -2.64
N GLY A 365 -8.87 -4.96 -2.27
CA GLY A 365 -10.15 -4.47 -2.77
C GLY A 365 -10.48 -4.92 -4.18
N MET A 366 -9.96 -6.06 -4.65
CA MET A 366 -10.23 -6.63 -5.97
C MET A 366 -11.27 -7.76 -5.86
N ASP A 367 -12.11 -7.94 -6.88
CA ASP A 367 -13.12 -9.01 -6.89
C ASP A 367 -12.49 -10.41 -6.83
N MET A 368 -12.84 -11.16 -5.78
CA MET A 368 -12.25 -12.47 -5.48
C MET A 368 -12.53 -13.51 -6.57
N LEU A 369 -13.74 -13.56 -7.13
CA LEU A 369 -14.10 -14.53 -8.18
C LEU A 369 -13.27 -14.27 -9.44
N THR A 370 -13.13 -13.02 -9.83
CA THR A 370 -12.28 -12.58 -10.96
C THR A 370 -10.82 -12.95 -10.71
N ARG A 371 -10.32 -12.70 -9.51
CA ARG A 371 -8.95 -13.07 -9.09
C ARG A 371 -8.72 -14.59 -9.17
N LEU A 372 -9.69 -15.42 -8.81
CA LEU A 372 -9.60 -16.87 -8.93
C LEU A 372 -9.54 -17.34 -10.39
N MET A 373 -10.30 -16.69 -11.28
CA MET A 373 -10.31 -16.99 -12.72
C MET A 373 -8.96 -16.62 -13.36
N TYR A 374 -8.50 -15.39 -13.17
CA TYR A 374 -7.21 -14.93 -13.70
C TYR A 374 -6.03 -15.66 -13.05
N GLY A 375 -6.09 -15.91 -11.74
CA GLY A 375 -5.08 -16.69 -11.03
C GLY A 375 -4.94 -18.11 -11.56
N GLY A 376 -6.05 -18.72 -11.97
CA GLY A 376 -6.05 -20.03 -12.61
C GLY A 376 -5.34 -20.04 -13.97
N ARG A 377 -5.44 -18.96 -14.76
CA ARG A 377 -4.66 -18.83 -16.00
C ARG A 377 -3.17 -18.94 -15.73
N ILE A 378 -2.66 -18.18 -14.76
CA ILE A 378 -1.24 -18.16 -14.42
C ILE A 378 -0.82 -19.53 -13.87
N SER A 379 -1.53 -20.08 -12.88
CA SER A 379 -1.17 -21.37 -12.27
C SER A 379 -1.18 -22.52 -13.29
N LEU A 380 -2.19 -22.60 -14.17
CA LEU A 380 -2.24 -23.62 -15.23
C LEU A 380 -1.14 -23.39 -16.28
N MET A 381 -0.92 -22.13 -16.71
CA MET A 381 0.11 -21.80 -17.70
C MET A 381 1.50 -22.17 -17.18
N VAL A 382 1.82 -21.84 -15.91
CA VAL A 382 3.08 -22.23 -15.27
C VAL A 382 3.24 -23.75 -15.31
N GLY A 383 2.23 -24.52 -14.90
CA GLY A 383 2.27 -25.98 -14.93
C GLY A 383 2.61 -26.52 -16.32
N PHE A 384 1.86 -26.08 -17.35
CA PHE A 384 2.07 -26.60 -18.71
C PHE A 384 3.39 -26.19 -19.33
N VAL A 385 3.79 -24.91 -19.21
CA VAL A 385 5.04 -24.41 -19.80
C VAL A 385 6.25 -25.07 -19.15
N VAL A 386 6.26 -25.18 -17.83
CA VAL A 386 7.36 -25.81 -17.10
C VAL A 386 7.47 -27.28 -17.46
N VAL A 387 6.39 -28.05 -17.38
CA VAL A 387 6.43 -29.49 -17.68
C VAL A 387 6.77 -29.75 -19.15
N PHE A 388 6.29 -28.94 -20.09
CA PHE A 388 6.68 -29.05 -21.49
C PHE A 388 8.20 -28.87 -21.67
N ALA A 389 8.78 -27.85 -21.02
CA ALA A 389 10.21 -27.59 -21.09
C ALA A 389 11.04 -28.67 -20.38
N GLU A 390 10.61 -29.16 -19.21
CA GLU A 390 11.25 -30.31 -18.51
C GLU A 390 11.29 -31.55 -19.37
N VAL A 391 10.15 -31.89 -20.00
CA VAL A 391 10.04 -33.04 -20.91
C VAL A 391 10.96 -32.87 -22.10
N LEU A 392 10.97 -31.69 -22.73
CA LEU A 392 11.82 -31.42 -23.89
C LEU A 392 13.31 -31.61 -23.55
N ILE A 393 13.78 -30.97 -22.47
CA ILE A 393 15.18 -31.08 -22.01
C ILE A 393 15.49 -32.53 -21.63
N GLY A 394 14.62 -33.15 -20.83
CA GLY A 394 14.81 -34.51 -20.32
C GLY A 394 14.83 -35.56 -21.42
N VAL A 395 13.93 -35.44 -22.41
CA VAL A 395 13.90 -36.38 -23.56
C VAL A 395 15.15 -36.24 -24.43
N VAL A 396 15.60 -35.01 -24.71
CA VAL A 396 16.79 -34.77 -25.51
C VAL A 396 18.05 -35.29 -24.79
N LEU A 397 18.28 -34.83 -23.57
CA LEU A 397 19.49 -35.19 -22.81
C LEU A 397 19.48 -36.67 -22.40
N GLY A 398 18.35 -37.18 -21.91
CA GLY A 398 18.19 -38.60 -21.58
C GLY A 398 18.29 -39.50 -22.80
N GLY A 399 17.78 -39.05 -23.96
CA GLY A 399 17.92 -39.73 -25.24
C GLY A 399 19.36 -39.87 -25.69
N ILE A 400 20.12 -38.78 -25.62
CA ILE A 400 21.55 -38.76 -25.95
C ILE A 400 22.33 -39.66 -24.97
N ALA A 401 22.13 -39.52 -23.68
CA ALA A 401 22.81 -40.32 -22.66
C ALA A 401 22.55 -41.82 -22.84
N GLY A 402 21.29 -42.22 -23.03
CA GLY A 402 20.89 -43.60 -23.17
C GLY A 402 21.37 -44.24 -24.47
N TYR A 403 21.39 -43.46 -25.58
CA TYR A 403 21.81 -44.01 -26.89
C TYR A 403 23.34 -44.15 -27.00
N PHE A 404 24.11 -43.09 -26.72
CA PHE A 404 25.55 -43.08 -26.92
C PHE A 404 26.30 -43.84 -25.81
N GLY A 405 25.81 -43.71 -24.55
CA GLY A 405 26.51 -44.32 -23.42
C GLY A 405 27.88 -43.68 -23.15
N GLY A 406 28.77 -44.42 -22.48
CA GLY A 406 30.15 -44.03 -22.27
C GLY A 406 30.34 -42.69 -21.53
N TRP A 407 31.23 -41.83 -22.05
CA TRP A 407 31.57 -40.56 -21.39
C TRP A 407 30.43 -39.52 -21.46
N LEU A 408 29.64 -39.51 -22.57
CA LEU A 408 28.47 -38.62 -22.71
C LEU A 408 27.39 -38.94 -21.68
N ASP A 409 27.13 -40.22 -21.47
CA ASP A 409 26.21 -40.68 -20.43
C ASP A 409 26.71 -40.26 -19.06
N ASN A 410 27.99 -40.49 -18.76
CA ASN A 410 28.58 -40.08 -17.49
C ASN A 410 28.51 -38.58 -17.28
N LEU A 411 28.81 -37.77 -18.30
CA LEU A 411 28.74 -36.31 -18.21
C LEU A 411 27.32 -35.84 -17.91
N ILE A 412 26.33 -36.30 -18.68
CA ILE A 412 24.92 -35.90 -18.51
C ILE A 412 24.39 -36.35 -17.13
N MET A 413 24.74 -37.58 -16.71
CA MET A 413 24.32 -38.06 -15.37
C MET A 413 25.00 -37.30 -14.24
N ARG A 414 26.24 -36.82 -14.39
CA ARG A 414 26.88 -35.94 -13.42
C ARG A 414 26.15 -34.57 -13.32
N LEU A 415 25.73 -34.03 -14.48
CA LEU A 415 24.87 -32.83 -14.44
C LEU A 415 23.56 -33.11 -13.72
N VAL A 416 22.88 -34.21 -14.03
CA VAL A 416 21.67 -34.65 -13.32
C VAL A 416 21.91 -34.78 -11.82
N ASP A 417 23.04 -35.34 -11.39
CA ASP A 417 23.39 -35.48 -9.97
C ASP A 417 23.61 -34.10 -9.31
N ILE A 418 24.29 -33.16 -9.98
CA ILE A 418 24.49 -31.78 -9.49
C ILE A 418 23.14 -31.10 -9.25
N PHE A 419 22.23 -31.13 -10.24
CA PHE A 419 20.93 -30.50 -10.10
C PHE A 419 20.09 -31.10 -8.94
N ASN A 420 20.17 -32.43 -8.74
CA ASN A 420 19.48 -33.10 -7.65
C ASN A 420 20.10 -32.83 -6.25
N CYS A 421 21.36 -32.42 -6.19
CA CYS A 421 22.00 -32.03 -4.91
C CYS A 421 21.60 -30.61 -4.48
N ILE A 422 21.04 -29.79 -5.36
CA ILE A 422 20.63 -28.41 -5.03
C ILE A 422 19.31 -28.48 -4.25
N PRO A 423 19.25 -27.95 -3.01
CA PRO A 423 18.01 -27.89 -2.28
C PRO A 423 17.07 -26.84 -2.93
N ALA A 424 15.95 -27.31 -3.51
CA ALA A 424 15.08 -26.49 -4.34
C ALA A 424 14.52 -25.26 -3.60
N LEU A 425 13.93 -25.42 -2.41
CA LEU A 425 13.33 -24.28 -1.67
C LEU A 425 14.34 -23.19 -1.34
N PRO A 426 15.52 -23.45 -0.74
CA PRO A 426 16.55 -22.43 -0.54
C PRO A 426 16.96 -21.71 -1.81
N LEU A 427 17.13 -22.45 -2.93
CA LEU A 427 17.45 -21.85 -4.22
C LEU A 427 16.38 -20.83 -4.64
N PHE A 428 15.10 -21.20 -4.59
CA PHE A 428 14.01 -20.31 -4.97
C PHE A 428 13.84 -19.13 -4.00
N ILE A 429 14.13 -19.30 -2.71
CA ILE A 429 14.14 -18.19 -1.74
C ILE A 429 15.20 -17.15 -2.13
N ILE A 430 16.42 -17.58 -2.45
CA ILE A 430 17.49 -16.70 -2.87
C ILE A 430 17.11 -15.96 -4.16
N ILE A 431 16.63 -16.68 -5.17
CA ILE A 431 16.23 -16.11 -6.47
C ILE A 431 15.07 -15.14 -6.29
N GLY A 432 14.05 -15.50 -5.49
CA GLY A 432 12.92 -14.62 -5.18
C GLY A 432 13.35 -13.34 -4.49
N SER A 433 14.29 -13.44 -3.54
CA SER A 433 14.85 -12.26 -2.86
C SER A 433 15.64 -11.36 -3.83
N ILE A 434 16.37 -11.94 -4.80
CA ILE A 434 17.02 -11.17 -5.85
C ILE A 434 15.97 -10.44 -6.71
N PHE A 435 14.90 -11.12 -7.12
CA PHE A 435 13.82 -10.51 -7.91
C PHE A 435 13.15 -9.36 -7.15
N ASP A 436 12.98 -9.49 -5.83
CA ASP A 436 12.44 -8.42 -4.99
C ASP A 436 13.41 -7.24 -4.88
N PHE A 437 14.71 -7.52 -4.73
CA PHE A 437 15.74 -6.48 -4.66
C PHE A 437 15.84 -5.64 -5.94
N ILE A 438 15.78 -6.28 -7.11
CA ILE A 438 15.82 -5.58 -8.42
C ILE A 438 14.45 -5.07 -8.87
N GLN A 439 13.41 -5.23 -8.05
CA GLN A 439 12.02 -4.83 -8.34
C GLN A 439 11.54 -5.32 -9.72
N LEU A 440 11.78 -6.60 -9.99
CA LEU A 440 11.46 -7.21 -11.29
C LEU A 440 9.97 -7.12 -11.57
N ASP A 441 9.62 -6.69 -12.79
CA ASP A 441 8.23 -6.63 -13.25
C ASP A 441 7.50 -7.98 -12.99
N PRO A 442 6.26 -7.95 -12.45
CA PRO A 442 5.53 -9.16 -12.06
C PRO A 442 5.37 -10.18 -13.20
N MET A 443 5.14 -9.74 -14.44
CA MET A 443 5.00 -10.65 -15.58
C MET A 443 6.35 -11.27 -15.96
N VAL A 444 7.42 -10.47 -15.99
CA VAL A 444 8.78 -10.96 -16.24
C VAL A 444 9.20 -11.94 -15.16
N ARG A 445 8.83 -11.70 -13.90
CA ARG A 445 9.05 -12.60 -12.77
C ARG A 445 8.39 -13.97 -13.00
N VAL A 446 7.13 -14.01 -13.46
CA VAL A 446 6.45 -15.27 -13.79
C VAL A 446 7.21 -16.06 -14.85
N PHE A 447 7.64 -15.41 -15.94
CA PHE A 447 8.43 -16.08 -16.99
C PHE A 447 9.79 -16.57 -16.48
N ALA A 448 10.49 -15.77 -15.68
CA ALA A 448 11.77 -16.15 -15.07
C ALA A 448 11.61 -17.38 -14.15
N LEU A 449 10.54 -17.41 -13.33
CA LEU A 449 10.22 -18.56 -12.49
C LEU A 449 9.94 -19.82 -13.32
N MET A 450 9.16 -19.72 -14.40
CA MET A 450 8.92 -20.86 -15.32
C MET A 450 10.23 -21.41 -15.88
N LEU A 451 11.12 -20.54 -16.34
CA LEU A 451 12.42 -20.93 -16.88
C LEU A 451 13.27 -21.66 -15.83
N ILE A 452 13.38 -21.09 -14.62
CA ILE A 452 14.21 -21.66 -13.56
C ILE A 452 13.62 -22.98 -13.06
N LEU A 453 12.29 -23.08 -12.91
CA LEU A 453 11.60 -24.33 -12.56
C LEU A 453 11.93 -25.43 -13.58
N SER A 454 11.82 -25.12 -14.87
CA SER A 454 12.13 -26.07 -15.94
C SER A 454 13.59 -26.53 -15.90
N LEU A 455 14.51 -25.59 -15.64
CA LEU A 455 15.95 -25.87 -15.55
C LEU A 455 16.32 -26.69 -14.31
N VAL A 456 15.51 -26.71 -13.27
CA VAL A 456 15.78 -27.49 -12.05
C VAL A 456 15.14 -28.88 -12.10
N GLN A 457 13.97 -29.03 -12.72
CA GLN A 457 13.17 -30.28 -12.63
C GLN A 457 13.38 -31.28 -13.75
N TRP A 458 14.03 -30.95 -14.88
CA TRP A 458 14.31 -31.83 -16.00
C TRP A 458 15.06 -33.15 -15.66
N PRO A 459 15.90 -33.27 -14.59
CA PRO A 459 16.68 -34.45 -14.29
C PRO A 459 15.85 -35.73 -14.13
N ALA A 460 14.63 -35.61 -13.59
CA ALA A 460 13.74 -36.75 -13.42
C ALA A 460 13.35 -37.39 -14.76
N PHE A 461 13.01 -36.57 -15.77
CA PHE A 461 12.70 -37.02 -17.12
C PHE A 461 13.92 -37.59 -17.84
N ALA A 462 15.09 -36.97 -17.68
CA ALA A 462 16.32 -37.47 -18.29
C ALA A 462 16.70 -38.88 -17.79
N ARG A 463 16.57 -39.13 -16.48
CA ARG A 463 16.80 -40.46 -15.91
C ARG A 463 15.81 -41.52 -16.44
N LEU A 464 14.51 -41.16 -16.52
CA LEU A 464 13.47 -42.03 -17.05
C LEU A 464 13.79 -42.41 -18.51
N VAL A 465 14.00 -41.42 -19.37
CA VAL A 465 14.23 -41.60 -20.80
C VAL A 465 15.50 -42.38 -21.05
N ARG A 466 16.60 -42.05 -20.36
CA ARG A 466 17.86 -42.81 -20.42
C ARG A 466 17.63 -44.27 -20.09
N GLY A 467 16.96 -44.59 -18.97
CA GLY A 467 16.70 -45.96 -18.56
C GLY A 467 15.93 -46.77 -19.59
N GLN A 468 14.89 -46.14 -20.19
CA GLN A 468 14.11 -46.76 -21.25
C GLN A 468 14.91 -46.98 -22.54
N ILE A 469 15.70 -46.00 -22.98
CA ILE A 469 16.50 -46.09 -24.21
C ILE A 469 17.60 -47.12 -24.06
N LEU A 470 18.25 -47.24 -22.91
CA LEU A 470 19.24 -48.31 -22.65
C LEU A 470 18.64 -49.71 -22.86
N SER A 471 17.41 -49.94 -22.37
CA SER A 471 16.70 -51.21 -22.56
C SER A 471 16.26 -51.42 -24.01
N LEU A 472 15.75 -50.39 -24.69
CA LEU A 472 15.25 -50.48 -26.06
C LEU A 472 16.38 -50.59 -27.09
N ARG A 473 17.56 -50.04 -26.84
CA ARG A 473 18.72 -50.07 -27.72
C ARG A 473 19.23 -51.48 -27.98
N GLU A 474 19.07 -52.36 -27.00
CA GLU A 474 19.54 -53.76 -27.09
C GLU A 474 18.52 -54.69 -27.75
N GLN A 475 17.36 -54.19 -28.16
CA GLN A 475 16.32 -55.01 -28.80
C GLN A 475 16.61 -55.29 -30.29
N GLU A 476 16.13 -56.42 -30.79
CA GLU A 476 16.36 -56.89 -32.15
C GLU A 476 16.02 -55.90 -33.26
N PHE A 477 14.91 -55.11 -33.07
CA PHE A 477 14.52 -54.10 -34.06
C PHE A 477 15.57 -52.99 -34.19
N MET A 478 16.26 -52.66 -33.13
CA MET A 478 17.31 -51.63 -33.15
C MET A 478 18.56 -52.14 -33.83
N ILE A 479 18.93 -53.38 -33.59
CA ILE A 479 20.05 -54.07 -34.32
C ILE A 479 19.73 -54.08 -35.82
N ALA A 480 18.50 -54.40 -36.22
CA ALA A 480 18.08 -54.37 -37.63
C ALA A 480 18.18 -52.97 -38.25
N THR A 481 17.80 -51.85 -37.49
CA THR A 481 17.98 -50.50 -38.00
C THR A 481 19.43 -50.10 -38.17
N GLU A 482 20.34 -50.66 -37.38
CA GLU A 482 21.76 -50.43 -37.48
C GLU A 482 22.35 -51.19 -38.72
N ALA A 483 21.99 -52.45 -38.88
CA ALA A 483 22.39 -53.25 -40.00
C ALA A 483 21.95 -52.71 -41.38
N THR A 484 20.78 -51.98 -41.38
CA THR A 484 20.26 -51.35 -42.61
C THR A 484 20.82 -49.92 -42.83
N GLY A 485 21.79 -49.47 -42.01
CA GLY A 485 22.47 -48.18 -42.20
C GLY A 485 21.62 -46.94 -41.91
N ILE A 486 20.52 -47.03 -41.12
CA ILE A 486 19.71 -45.91 -40.73
C ILE A 486 20.54 -44.95 -39.87
N SER A 487 20.49 -43.64 -40.17
CA SER A 487 21.26 -42.61 -39.44
C SER A 487 20.91 -42.56 -37.95
N VAL A 488 21.90 -42.26 -37.11
CA VAL A 488 21.76 -42.18 -35.64
C VAL A 488 20.60 -41.26 -35.22
N PHE A 489 20.51 -40.08 -35.82
CA PHE A 489 19.41 -39.14 -35.53
C PHE A 489 18.04 -39.79 -35.76
N ARG A 490 17.86 -40.47 -36.90
CA ARG A 490 16.61 -41.14 -37.23
C ARG A 490 16.33 -42.33 -36.31
N ARG A 491 17.37 -43.08 -35.88
CA ARG A 491 17.23 -44.16 -34.88
C ARG A 491 16.73 -43.64 -33.56
N ILE A 492 17.26 -42.50 -33.07
CA ILE A 492 16.84 -41.90 -31.80
C ILE A 492 15.42 -41.31 -31.91
N PHE A 493 15.21 -40.38 -32.84
CA PHE A 493 13.97 -39.56 -32.84
C PHE A 493 12.78 -40.27 -33.50
N VAL A 494 12.98 -41.19 -34.40
CA VAL A 494 11.90 -41.88 -35.13
C VAL A 494 11.62 -43.28 -34.58
N HIS A 495 12.64 -43.96 -34.06
CA HIS A 495 12.47 -45.33 -33.58
C HIS A 495 12.50 -45.47 -32.05
N LEU A 496 13.42 -44.84 -31.34
CA LEU A 496 13.50 -44.98 -29.87
C LEU A 496 12.53 -44.06 -29.10
N ILE A 497 12.56 -42.75 -29.35
CA ILE A 497 11.73 -41.79 -28.62
C ILE A 497 10.23 -42.12 -28.69
N PRO A 498 9.63 -42.49 -29.86
CA PRO A 498 8.21 -42.82 -29.90
C PRO A 498 7.83 -44.03 -29.02
N ASN A 499 8.73 -44.94 -28.78
CA ASN A 499 8.52 -46.09 -27.90
C ASN A 499 8.63 -45.71 -26.40
N VAL A 500 9.34 -44.63 -26.09
CA VAL A 500 9.47 -44.09 -24.72
C VAL A 500 8.33 -43.12 -24.38
N LEU A 501 7.74 -42.45 -25.39
CA LEU A 501 6.68 -41.44 -25.22
C LEU A 501 5.53 -41.88 -24.30
N PRO A 502 5.00 -43.12 -24.35
CA PRO A 502 3.92 -43.50 -23.45
C PRO A 502 4.24 -43.29 -21.97
N GLN A 503 5.44 -43.64 -21.54
CA GLN A 503 5.86 -43.47 -20.15
C GLN A 503 6.18 -42.01 -19.83
N VAL A 504 6.76 -41.27 -20.77
CA VAL A 504 7.00 -39.83 -20.64
C VAL A 504 5.67 -39.07 -20.47
N ILE A 505 4.63 -39.40 -21.26
CA ILE A 505 3.31 -38.79 -21.18
C ILE A 505 2.67 -39.04 -19.80
N VAL A 506 2.74 -40.27 -19.30
CA VAL A 506 2.22 -40.60 -17.96
C VAL A 506 2.94 -39.78 -16.90
N MET A 507 4.28 -39.77 -16.92
CA MET A 507 5.08 -39.00 -15.97
C MET A 507 4.80 -37.48 -16.08
N ALA A 508 4.72 -36.95 -17.31
CA ALA A 508 4.42 -35.54 -17.55
C ALA A 508 3.05 -35.13 -16.99
N THR A 509 2.03 -35.97 -17.16
CA THR A 509 0.70 -35.70 -16.62
C THR A 509 0.71 -35.64 -15.09
N MET A 510 1.43 -36.52 -14.43
CA MET A 510 1.59 -36.48 -12.97
C MET A 510 2.44 -35.27 -12.51
N SER A 511 3.48 -34.91 -13.31
CA SER A 511 4.33 -33.75 -13.05
C SER A 511 3.54 -32.44 -13.12
N LEU A 512 2.51 -32.31 -13.96
CA LEU A 512 1.65 -31.12 -14.01
C LEU A 512 1.04 -30.80 -12.64
N GLY A 513 0.47 -31.79 -11.97
CA GLY A 513 -0.11 -31.59 -10.63
C GLY A 513 0.93 -31.16 -9.60
N SER A 514 2.09 -31.82 -9.58
CA SER A 514 3.17 -31.48 -8.63
C SER A 514 3.81 -30.13 -8.92
N THR A 515 3.96 -29.74 -10.17
CA THR A 515 4.51 -28.43 -10.57
C THR A 515 3.58 -27.29 -10.19
N ILE A 516 2.25 -27.44 -10.41
CA ILE A 516 1.25 -26.45 -9.99
C ILE A 516 1.25 -26.32 -8.47
N LEU A 517 1.33 -27.43 -7.73
CA LEU A 517 1.40 -27.40 -6.28
C LEU A 517 2.69 -26.73 -5.78
N PHE A 518 3.81 -26.96 -6.47
CA PHE A 518 5.08 -26.34 -6.12
C PHE A 518 5.08 -24.83 -6.43
N GLU A 519 4.52 -24.39 -7.59
CA GLU A 519 4.27 -22.97 -7.88
C GLU A 519 3.42 -22.34 -6.79
N ALA A 520 2.31 -23.00 -6.42
CA ALA A 520 1.42 -22.51 -5.36
C ALA A 520 2.16 -22.38 -4.02
N THR A 521 3.07 -23.30 -3.70
CA THR A 521 3.90 -23.22 -2.49
C THR A 521 4.86 -22.03 -2.54
N LEU A 522 5.53 -21.79 -3.67
CA LEU A 522 6.41 -20.62 -3.83
C LEU A 522 5.63 -19.30 -3.73
N SER A 523 4.47 -19.24 -4.36
CA SER A 523 3.59 -18.07 -4.32
C SER A 523 3.01 -17.82 -2.91
N PHE A 524 2.64 -18.89 -2.20
CA PHE A 524 2.23 -18.84 -0.80
C PHE A 524 3.34 -18.30 0.11
N LEU A 525 4.59 -18.68 -0.12
CA LEU A 525 5.74 -18.14 0.61
C LEU A 525 6.13 -16.71 0.18
N GLY A 526 5.40 -16.10 -0.75
CA GLY A 526 5.67 -14.75 -1.24
C GLY A 526 6.83 -14.65 -2.23
N ILE A 527 7.39 -15.79 -2.66
CA ILE A 527 8.53 -15.87 -3.59
C ILE A 527 8.06 -15.93 -5.05
N GLY A 528 6.85 -16.46 -5.26
CA GLY A 528 6.26 -16.70 -6.57
C GLY A 528 5.68 -15.47 -7.26
N VAL A 529 4.44 -15.59 -7.70
CA VAL A 529 3.66 -14.51 -8.34
C VAL A 529 3.43 -13.36 -7.35
N LYS A 530 3.48 -12.12 -7.84
CA LYS A 530 3.32 -10.89 -7.04
C LYS A 530 2.18 -10.02 -7.58
N TYR A 531 1.66 -9.18 -6.70
CA TYR A 531 0.75 -8.09 -7.06
C TYR A 531 1.28 -7.28 -8.25
N PRO A 532 0.45 -6.85 -9.21
CA PRO A 532 -1.01 -6.99 -9.24
C PRO A 532 -1.53 -8.33 -9.78
N LEU A 533 -0.65 -9.20 -10.30
CA LEU A 533 -1.04 -10.49 -10.85
C LEU A 533 -1.55 -11.44 -9.76
N ALA A 534 -2.39 -12.39 -10.16
CA ALA A 534 -2.87 -13.43 -9.28
C ALA A 534 -2.41 -14.82 -9.75
N SER A 535 -2.09 -15.70 -8.79
CA SER A 535 -2.12 -17.15 -8.94
C SER A 535 -2.92 -17.72 -7.78
N TRP A 536 -3.37 -18.96 -7.88
CA TRP A 536 -4.08 -19.56 -6.74
C TRP A 536 -3.22 -19.61 -5.48
N GLY A 537 -1.91 -19.85 -5.64
CA GLY A 537 -0.96 -19.81 -4.53
C GLY A 537 -0.79 -18.42 -3.91
N TYR A 538 -0.75 -17.37 -4.75
CA TYR A 538 -0.72 -15.99 -4.27
C TYR A 538 -1.99 -15.61 -3.49
N ILE A 539 -3.16 -16.07 -3.94
CA ILE A 539 -4.43 -15.83 -3.24
C ILE A 539 -4.39 -16.48 -1.85
N ILE A 540 -3.89 -17.70 -1.74
CA ILE A 540 -3.77 -18.38 -0.43
C ILE A 540 -2.76 -17.69 0.48
N ASN A 541 -1.78 -16.96 -0.02
CA ASN A 541 -0.81 -16.22 0.80
C ASN A 541 -1.49 -15.30 1.85
N ALA A 542 -2.71 -14.85 1.60
CA ALA A 542 -3.48 -14.04 2.52
C ALA A 542 -3.66 -14.69 3.92
N VAL A 543 -3.61 -16.03 4.04
CA VAL A 543 -3.73 -16.74 5.33
C VAL A 543 -2.49 -16.64 6.22
N ASN A 544 -1.39 -16.06 5.74
CA ASN A 544 -0.25 -15.72 6.60
C ASN A 544 -0.65 -14.71 7.67
N ASP A 545 -1.71 -13.93 7.42
CA ASP A 545 -2.40 -13.17 8.45
C ASP A 545 -3.43 -14.06 9.15
N VAL A 546 -3.23 -14.32 10.45
CA VAL A 546 -4.12 -15.15 11.27
C VAL A 546 -5.53 -14.57 11.35
N TYR A 547 -5.68 -13.26 11.31
CA TYR A 547 -6.98 -12.60 11.30
C TYR A 547 -7.75 -12.91 10.01
N VAL A 548 -7.06 -12.88 8.86
CA VAL A 548 -7.65 -13.25 7.57
C VAL A 548 -8.04 -14.73 7.55
N LEU A 549 -7.16 -15.61 8.04
CA LEU A 549 -7.41 -17.04 8.12
C LEU A 549 -8.70 -17.37 8.89
N THR A 550 -8.93 -16.67 10.01
CA THR A 550 -10.05 -16.97 10.93
C THR A 550 -11.36 -16.30 10.53
N ASN A 551 -11.33 -15.11 9.93
CA ASN A 551 -12.51 -14.30 9.69
C ASN A 551 -12.99 -14.28 8.24
N TYR A 552 -12.10 -14.53 7.25
CA TYR A 552 -12.41 -14.34 5.82
C TYR A 552 -12.20 -15.64 5.03
N TRP A 553 -13.04 -16.66 5.29
CA TRP A 553 -12.97 -17.96 4.61
C TRP A 553 -13.01 -17.85 3.08
N PHE A 554 -13.75 -16.89 2.54
CA PHE A 554 -13.92 -16.65 1.10
C PHE A 554 -12.63 -16.16 0.43
N ALA A 555 -11.69 -15.58 1.20
CA ALA A 555 -10.41 -15.08 0.69
C ALA A 555 -9.40 -16.19 0.36
N TRP A 556 -9.59 -17.45 0.85
CA TRP A 556 -8.59 -18.49 0.68
C TRP A 556 -9.16 -19.89 0.38
N ILE A 557 -10.29 -20.29 1.00
CA ILE A 557 -10.86 -21.64 0.78
C ILE A 557 -11.13 -21.94 -0.69
N PRO A 558 -11.74 -21.04 -1.49
CA PRO A 558 -11.99 -21.33 -2.90
C PRO A 558 -10.71 -21.60 -3.69
N ALA A 559 -9.63 -20.85 -3.47
CA ALA A 559 -8.35 -21.08 -4.12
C ALA A 559 -7.76 -22.44 -3.73
N GLY A 560 -7.83 -22.81 -2.44
CA GLY A 560 -7.39 -24.11 -1.97
C GLY A 560 -8.16 -25.27 -2.63
N ILE A 561 -9.47 -25.15 -2.76
CA ILE A 561 -10.32 -26.14 -3.45
C ILE A 561 -9.90 -26.27 -4.92
N LEU A 562 -9.67 -25.16 -5.63
CA LEU A 562 -9.25 -25.18 -7.04
C LEU A 562 -7.90 -25.87 -7.23
N ILE A 563 -6.93 -25.63 -6.35
CA ILE A 563 -5.63 -26.34 -6.37
C ILE A 563 -5.83 -27.84 -6.15
N ILE A 564 -6.57 -28.23 -5.11
CA ILE A 564 -6.80 -29.65 -4.80
C ILE A 564 -7.49 -30.35 -5.96
N LEU A 565 -8.54 -29.78 -6.53
CA LEU A 565 -9.26 -30.35 -7.67
C LEU A 565 -8.34 -30.49 -8.88
N THR A 566 -7.51 -29.50 -9.16
CA THR A 566 -6.57 -29.51 -10.29
C THR A 566 -5.54 -30.62 -10.13
N VAL A 567 -4.92 -30.75 -8.95
CA VAL A 567 -3.93 -31.79 -8.66
C VAL A 567 -4.57 -33.19 -8.75
N LEU A 568 -5.76 -33.37 -8.16
CA LEU A 568 -6.49 -34.63 -8.25
C LEU A 568 -6.87 -34.95 -9.70
N GLY A 569 -7.31 -33.97 -10.48
CA GLY A 569 -7.65 -34.13 -11.90
C GLY A 569 -6.46 -34.65 -12.71
N PHE A 570 -5.28 -34.03 -12.56
CA PHE A 570 -4.08 -34.50 -13.26
C PHE A 570 -3.63 -35.88 -12.78
N ASN A 571 -3.69 -36.18 -11.49
CA ASN A 571 -3.35 -37.51 -10.98
C ASN A 571 -4.30 -38.59 -11.53
N PHE A 572 -5.61 -38.36 -11.57
CA PHE A 572 -6.58 -39.30 -12.15
C PHE A 572 -6.33 -39.53 -13.65
N ILE A 573 -5.97 -38.47 -14.39
CA ILE A 573 -5.59 -38.61 -15.81
C ILE A 573 -4.30 -39.40 -15.92
N GLY A 574 -3.27 -39.13 -15.12
CA GLY A 574 -1.98 -39.82 -15.13
C GLY A 574 -2.14 -41.30 -14.83
N ASP A 575 -2.88 -41.68 -13.81
CA ASP A 575 -3.18 -43.06 -13.46
C ASP A 575 -3.97 -43.77 -14.57
N GLY A 576 -4.98 -43.10 -15.14
CA GLY A 576 -5.75 -43.65 -16.28
C GLY A 576 -4.92 -43.85 -17.53
N LEU A 577 -3.96 -42.95 -17.84
CA LEU A 577 -3.01 -43.11 -18.93
C LEU A 577 -2.06 -44.25 -18.65
N ARG A 578 -1.55 -44.39 -17.44
CA ARG A 578 -0.69 -45.50 -17.04
C ARG A 578 -1.37 -46.86 -17.28
N ASP A 579 -2.63 -46.99 -16.81
CA ASP A 579 -3.44 -48.21 -17.01
C ASP A 579 -3.69 -48.49 -18.52
N ALA A 580 -3.96 -47.43 -19.29
CA ALA A 580 -4.24 -47.55 -20.72
C ALA A 580 -3.02 -48.00 -21.55
N PHE A 581 -1.82 -47.57 -21.14
CA PHE A 581 -0.55 -47.94 -21.81
C PHE A 581 -0.02 -49.29 -21.32
N ASP A 582 -0.46 -49.84 -20.19
CA ASP A 582 0.04 -51.14 -19.70
C ASP A 582 -0.47 -52.31 -20.60
N PRO A 583 0.44 -53.02 -21.28
CA PRO A 583 0.07 -54.13 -22.17
C PRO A 583 -0.44 -55.35 -21.40
N LYS A 584 -0.14 -55.48 -20.08
CA LYS A 584 -0.48 -56.65 -19.27
C LYS A 584 -1.94 -56.60 -18.78
N MET A 585 -2.60 -55.47 -18.83
CA MET A 585 -4.03 -55.33 -18.47
C MET A 585 -4.92 -55.86 -19.61
N LYS A 586 -4.90 -57.18 -19.81
CA LYS A 586 -5.86 -57.86 -20.66
C LYS A 586 -7.15 -58.11 -19.86
N ARG A 587 -8.07 -57.14 -19.85
CA ARG A 587 -9.49 -57.38 -19.52
C ARG A 587 -10.41 -56.62 -20.45
#